data_88b7efacec16de2b1297581dbd92b729
#
_entry.id   88b7efacec16de2b1297581dbd92b729
#
_cell.length_a   1.000
_cell.length_b   1.000
_cell.length_c   1.000
_cell.angle_alpha   90.00
_cell.angle_beta   90.00
_cell.angle_gamma   90.00
#
_symmetry.space_group_name_H-M   'P 1'
#
loop_
_entity.id
_entity.type
_entity.pdbx_description
1 polymer ?
#
loop_
_entity_poly.entity_id
_entity_poly.type
_entity_poly.pdbx_seq_one_letter_code
_entity_poly.pdbx_strand_id
1 'polypeptide(L)'
;LLENEHNLGFVGTVNRGMALSQDNDVLLLNSDTEVAPGWLDRIRAAAHGDQKIASVTPFSNNATICSYPRFCQDNDLPEGWDTARLDALFARTNAGQVVDVPTGVGFCMYIRRAALAEVGLFDVENFGKGYGEENDFCIRAARAGWRNLHVLDTFVRHYGGVSFGASKSPRERAAMQTLRRLHPRYEGQVLRFVQQDPARMARTAVDLARVQDGARPIVLAVLHDRAGGTERHVHELAHALRQQAQFLVLRPLPGQRLGLRLPDPDEGFELQFALPQDGDALIALLRQLGVRHVHYHHLLGHGAFVQGLPARLGVSYDFTAHDFYPICPQISLTDHTDGYCGEKGVDQCTACLKRAPAPGGVGIVAWRLKSAEFLNGARWVIAPSRDVLARLIKLVPGAPLALVPHTDIDPTQPLPEPAP
;
A
#
# COMPACT_ATOMS: atom_id res chain seq x y z
N LEU A 1 -32.55 -25.54 -3.83
CA LEU A 1 -32.36 -25.11 -2.44
C LEU A 1 -32.51 -26.35 -1.55
N LEU A 2 -31.60 -26.50 -0.58
CA LEU A 2 -31.65 -27.58 0.40
C LEU A 2 -31.83 -26.99 1.77
N GLU A 3 -32.79 -27.50 2.50
CA GLU A 3 -33.02 -27.16 3.90
C GLU A 3 -32.57 -28.29 4.80
N ASN A 4 -31.90 -27.96 5.89
CA ASN A 4 -31.56 -28.91 6.94
C ASN A 4 -32.73 -29.02 7.93
N GLU A 5 -33.13 -30.23 8.31
CA GLU A 5 -34.16 -30.44 9.31
C GLU A 5 -33.78 -29.85 10.69
N HIS A 6 -32.48 -29.77 10.95
CA HIS A 6 -31.92 -29.17 12.16
C HIS A 6 -30.55 -28.53 11.82
N ASN A 7 -30.04 -27.70 12.72
CA ASN A 7 -28.76 -27.02 12.52
C ASN A 7 -27.57 -28.01 12.59
N LEU A 8 -27.00 -28.35 11.42
CA LEU A 8 -25.83 -29.23 11.30
C LEU A 8 -24.51 -28.52 11.53
N GLY A 9 -24.51 -27.19 11.76
CA GLY A 9 -23.33 -26.36 11.74
C GLY A 9 -22.82 -26.14 10.30
N PHE A 10 -21.75 -25.34 10.18
CA PHE A 10 -21.18 -25.02 8.87
C PHE A 10 -20.66 -26.26 8.16
N VAL A 11 -19.76 -27.00 8.80
CA VAL A 11 -19.08 -28.17 8.20
C VAL A 11 -20.04 -29.27 7.79
N GLY A 12 -21.01 -29.60 8.65
CA GLY A 12 -22.02 -30.62 8.35
C GLY A 12 -22.91 -30.21 7.16
N THR A 13 -23.29 -28.94 7.07
CA THR A 13 -24.08 -28.41 5.96
C THR A 13 -23.31 -28.42 4.64
N VAL A 14 -22.04 -28.01 4.67
CA VAL A 14 -21.15 -28.03 3.50
C VAL A 14 -20.92 -29.46 3.02
N ASN A 15 -20.62 -30.41 3.92
CA ASN A 15 -20.43 -31.81 3.54
C ASN A 15 -21.68 -32.43 2.94
N ARG A 16 -22.87 -32.09 3.47
CA ARG A 16 -24.15 -32.49 2.86
C ARG A 16 -24.28 -31.98 1.44
N GLY A 17 -23.95 -30.70 1.20
CA GLY A 17 -23.91 -30.11 -0.13
C GLY A 17 -22.93 -30.80 -1.07
N MET A 18 -21.71 -31.09 -0.60
CA MET A 18 -20.67 -31.78 -1.35
C MET A 18 -21.07 -33.22 -1.74
N ALA A 19 -21.89 -33.88 -0.92
CA ALA A 19 -22.34 -35.23 -1.16
C ALA A 19 -23.44 -35.37 -2.21
N LEU A 20 -24.12 -34.26 -2.59
CA LEU A 20 -25.23 -34.29 -3.54
C LEU A 20 -24.83 -34.59 -4.99
N SER A 21 -23.65 -34.22 -5.37
CA SER A 21 -23.10 -34.52 -6.68
C SER A 21 -21.72 -35.10 -6.50
N GLN A 22 -21.49 -36.31 -6.99
CA GLN A 22 -20.20 -36.98 -6.90
C GLN A 22 -19.30 -36.69 -8.11
N ASP A 23 -19.85 -36.13 -9.17
CA ASP A 23 -19.13 -35.89 -10.43
C ASP A 23 -18.68 -34.43 -10.60
N ASN A 24 -19.32 -33.49 -9.92
CA ASN A 24 -19.02 -32.06 -10.07
C ASN A 24 -18.02 -31.56 -9.03
N ASP A 25 -17.17 -30.65 -9.46
CA ASP A 25 -16.37 -29.84 -8.55
C ASP A 25 -17.28 -29.01 -7.64
N VAL A 26 -16.73 -28.51 -6.55
CA VAL A 26 -17.48 -27.77 -5.52
C VAL A 26 -16.99 -26.34 -5.45
N LEU A 27 -17.90 -25.40 -5.35
CA LEU A 27 -17.59 -24.02 -5.01
C LEU A 27 -18.25 -23.66 -3.68
N LEU A 28 -17.43 -23.37 -2.68
CA LEU A 28 -17.89 -22.69 -1.48
C LEU A 28 -17.92 -21.19 -1.75
N LEU A 29 -19.04 -20.56 -1.48
CA LEU A 29 -19.22 -19.13 -1.66
C LEU A 29 -20.11 -18.59 -0.55
N ASN A 30 -19.59 -17.67 0.25
CA ASN A 30 -20.35 -17.05 1.33
C ASN A 30 -21.49 -16.18 0.75
N SER A 31 -22.60 -16.08 1.47
CA SER A 31 -23.76 -15.28 1.08
C SER A 31 -23.52 -13.77 1.12
N ASP A 32 -22.48 -13.33 1.79
CA ASP A 32 -22.03 -11.94 1.92
C ASP A 32 -20.85 -11.60 0.99
N THR A 33 -20.83 -12.22 -0.19
CA THR A 33 -19.86 -11.94 -1.25
C THR A 33 -20.50 -11.26 -2.45
N GLU A 34 -19.69 -10.48 -3.16
CA GLU A 34 -20.05 -9.86 -4.44
C GLU A 34 -19.03 -10.26 -5.50
N VAL A 35 -19.49 -10.73 -6.64
CA VAL A 35 -18.67 -11.28 -7.72
C VAL A 35 -18.87 -10.49 -9.02
N ALA A 36 -17.86 -10.48 -9.88
CA ALA A 36 -17.86 -9.80 -11.16
C ALA A 36 -18.07 -10.81 -12.33
N PRO A 37 -18.44 -10.36 -13.53
CA PRO A 37 -18.55 -11.25 -14.69
C PRO A 37 -17.25 -11.99 -15.01
N GLY A 38 -17.35 -13.28 -15.35
CA GLY A 38 -16.20 -14.12 -15.74
C GLY A 38 -15.29 -14.61 -14.61
N TRP A 39 -15.57 -14.24 -13.36
CA TRP A 39 -14.77 -14.64 -12.20
C TRP A 39 -14.66 -16.16 -12.03
N LEU A 40 -15.78 -16.87 -12.21
CA LEU A 40 -15.84 -18.33 -12.03
C LEU A 40 -15.05 -19.07 -13.14
N ASP A 41 -15.08 -18.54 -14.36
CA ASP A 41 -14.35 -19.14 -15.48
C ASP A 41 -12.83 -19.08 -15.25
N ARG A 42 -12.32 -17.97 -14.69
CA ARG A 42 -10.89 -17.82 -14.33
C ARG A 42 -10.51 -18.77 -13.19
N ILE A 43 -11.30 -18.84 -12.13
CA ILE A 43 -11.07 -19.79 -11.02
C ILE A 43 -11.06 -21.23 -11.54
N ARG A 44 -12.04 -21.58 -12.39
CA ARG A 44 -12.14 -22.91 -12.99
C ARG A 44 -10.96 -23.21 -13.91
N ALA A 45 -10.53 -22.25 -14.73
CA ALA A 45 -9.37 -22.40 -15.58
C ALA A 45 -8.09 -22.66 -14.75
N ALA A 46 -7.88 -21.91 -13.66
CA ALA A 46 -6.79 -22.15 -12.72
C ALA A 46 -6.88 -23.53 -12.08
N ALA A 47 -8.08 -23.97 -11.63
CA ALA A 47 -8.29 -25.28 -11.00
C ALA A 47 -8.00 -26.46 -11.94
N HIS A 48 -8.17 -26.29 -13.22
CA HIS A 48 -7.96 -27.31 -14.25
C HIS A 48 -6.64 -27.14 -15.02
N GLY A 49 -5.80 -26.18 -14.65
CA GLY A 49 -4.49 -25.94 -15.27
C GLY A 49 -3.44 -27.03 -14.98
N ASP A 50 -3.66 -27.83 -13.92
CA ASP A 50 -2.83 -28.99 -13.56
C ASP A 50 -3.73 -30.07 -12.95
N GLN A 51 -3.31 -31.34 -13.10
CA GLN A 51 -4.08 -32.49 -12.59
C GLN A 51 -4.12 -32.57 -11.05
N LYS A 52 -3.11 -32.04 -10.38
CA LYS A 52 -2.93 -32.13 -8.93
C LYS A 52 -3.28 -30.82 -8.18
N ILE A 53 -4.22 -30.04 -8.68
CA ILE A 53 -4.78 -28.89 -7.96
C ILE A 53 -5.99 -29.35 -7.16
N ALA A 54 -5.98 -29.12 -5.84
CA ALA A 54 -7.08 -29.45 -4.93
C ALA A 54 -8.05 -28.29 -4.78
N SER A 55 -7.55 -27.10 -4.53
CA SER A 55 -8.38 -25.92 -4.28
C SER A 55 -7.81 -24.66 -4.88
N VAL A 56 -8.72 -23.68 -5.15
CA VAL A 56 -8.38 -22.34 -5.66
C VAL A 56 -9.15 -21.28 -4.89
N THR A 57 -8.46 -20.26 -4.42
CA THR A 57 -9.01 -19.10 -3.70
C THR A 57 -8.63 -17.80 -4.42
N PRO A 58 -9.56 -16.88 -4.71
CA PRO A 58 -9.27 -15.59 -5.35
C PRO A 58 -8.77 -14.55 -4.33
N PHE A 59 -8.36 -13.39 -4.83
CA PHE A 59 -8.20 -12.20 -4.01
C PHE A 59 -9.54 -11.71 -3.44
N SER A 60 -9.49 -11.09 -2.27
CA SER A 60 -10.61 -10.37 -1.67
C SER A 60 -10.11 -9.21 -0.82
N ASN A 61 -11.01 -8.30 -0.47
CA ASN A 61 -10.72 -7.29 0.54
C ASN A 61 -10.56 -7.91 1.95
N ASN A 62 -11.26 -9.01 2.26
CA ASN A 62 -11.24 -9.66 3.58
C ASN A 62 -11.01 -11.17 3.43
N ALA A 63 -9.75 -11.58 3.22
CA ALA A 63 -9.38 -12.98 2.96
C ALA A 63 -7.99 -13.36 3.52
N THR A 64 -7.60 -12.83 4.65
CA THR A 64 -6.32 -13.14 5.31
C THR A 64 -5.12 -13.09 4.36
N ILE A 65 -4.49 -14.24 4.06
CA ILE A 65 -3.34 -14.38 3.15
C ILE A 65 -3.67 -14.12 1.66
N CYS A 66 -4.93 -13.92 1.32
CA CYS A 66 -5.40 -13.54 -0.01
C CYS A 66 -6.00 -12.12 -0.03
N SER A 67 -5.69 -11.28 0.98
CA SER A 67 -6.25 -9.93 1.10
C SER A 67 -5.56 -8.91 0.19
N TYR A 68 -6.36 -7.92 -0.27
CA TYR A 68 -5.97 -6.74 -1.04
C TYR A 68 -6.80 -5.53 -0.60
N PRO A 69 -6.28 -4.31 -0.55
CA PRO A 69 -4.90 -3.93 -0.89
C PRO A 69 -3.86 -4.34 0.17
N ARG A 70 -4.19 -4.30 1.46
CA ARG A 70 -3.26 -4.65 2.54
C ARG A 70 -3.28 -6.14 2.82
N PHE A 71 -2.10 -6.74 2.76
CA PHE A 71 -1.89 -8.16 2.99
C PHE A 71 -2.17 -8.56 4.45
N CYS A 72 -2.89 -9.65 4.66
CA CYS A 72 -3.26 -10.17 5.98
C CYS A 72 -4.08 -9.20 6.85
N GLN A 73 -4.81 -8.29 6.23
CA GLN A 73 -5.69 -7.34 6.93
C GLN A 73 -7.08 -7.34 6.29
N ASP A 74 -8.07 -6.91 7.08
CA ASP A 74 -9.37 -6.54 6.57
C ASP A 74 -9.27 -5.16 5.94
N ASN A 75 -9.87 -5.01 4.77
CA ASN A 75 -9.79 -3.79 3.99
C ASN A 75 -11.18 -3.37 3.52
N ASP A 76 -11.36 -2.07 3.36
CA ASP A 76 -12.40 -1.54 2.49
C ASP A 76 -11.94 -1.59 1.02
N LEU A 77 -12.88 -1.44 0.08
CA LEU A 77 -12.50 -1.20 -1.30
C LEU A 77 -11.81 0.15 -1.41
N PRO A 78 -10.80 0.28 -2.29
CA PRO A 78 -10.19 1.58 -2.56
C PRO A 78 -11.23 2.62 -2.97
N GLU A 79 -11.06 3.88 -2.56
CA GLU A 79 -12.02 4.96 -2.83
C GLU A 79 -12.31 5.10 -4.34
N GLY A 80 -13.60 5.09 -4.69
CA GLY A 80 -14.06 5.21 -6.07
C GLY A 80 -13.96 3.93 -6.91
N TRP A 81 -13.72 2.78 -6.26
CA TRP A 81 -13.68 1.47 -6.91
C TRP A 81 -14.86 0.62 -6.47
N ASP A 82 -15.47 -0.07 -7.41
CA ASP A 82 -16.44 -1.14 -7.19
C ASP A 82 -15.82 -2.51 -7.50
N THR A 83 -16.54 -3.57 -7.17
CA THR A 83 -16.09 -4.95 -7.36
C THR A 83 -15.80 -5.27 -8.82
N ALA A 84 -16.68 -4.86 -9.73
CA ALA A 84 -16.55 -5.19 -11.15
C ALA A 84 -15.33 -4.50 -11.79
N ARG A 85 -15.13 -3.22 -11.50
CA ARG A 85 -13.99 -2.45 -11.99
C ARG A 85 -12.67 -2.99 -11.42
N LEU A 86 -12.65 -3.33 -10.13
CA LEU A 86 -11.45 -3.87 -9.49
C LEU A 86 -11.11 -5.26 -10.02
N ASP A 87 -12.09 -6.16 -10.15
CA ASP A 87 -11.89 -7.50 -10.72
C ASP A 87 -11.41 -7.43 -12.18
N ALA A 88 -11.96 -6.54 -12.99
CA ALA A 88 -11.49 -6.32 -14.37
C ALA A 88 -10.03 -5.87 -14.40
N LEU A 89 -9.58 -5.09 -13.39
CA LEU A 89 -8.19 -4.69 -13.24
C LEU A 89 -7.30 -5.89 -12.92
N PHE A 90 -7.71 -6.73 -11.95
CA PHE A 90 -7.01 -7.97 -11.62
C PHE A 90 -6.88 -8.89 -12.84
N ALA A 91 -7.98 -9.09 -13.57
CA ALA A 91 -8.03 -9.95 -14.75
C ALA A 91 -7.04 -9.52 -15.85
N ARG A 92 -6.95 -8.21 -16.15
CA ARG A 92 -6.02 -7.73 -17.19
C ARG A 92 -4.56 -7.65 -16.71
N THR A 93 -4.33 -7.42 -15.41
CA THR A 93 -2.99 -7.18 -14.89
C THR A 93 -2.25 -8.48 -14.58
N ASN A 94 -2.96 -9.47 -14.05
CA ASN A 94 -2.39 -10.71 -13.56
C ASN A 94 -2.89 -11.95 -14.32
N ALA A 95 -3.32 -11.80 -15.57
CA ALA A 95 -3.96 -12.86 -16.36
C ALA A 95 -3.26 -14.22 -16.23
N GLY A 96 -3.98 -15.23 -15.77
CA GLY A 96 -3.50 -16.62 -15.66
C GLY A 96 -2.44 -16.85 -14.58
N GLN A 97 -2.11 -15.85 -13.76
CA GLN A 97 -1.11 -16.00 -12.69
C GLN A 97 -1.72 -16.68 -11.47
N VAL A 98 -0.96 -17.58 -10.88
CA VAL A 98 -1.30 -18.32 -9.65
C VAL A 98 -0.08 -18.45 -8.76
N VAL A 99 -0.30 -18.61 -7.44
CA VAL A 99 0.74 -19.00 -6.48
C VAL A 99 0.23 -20.11 -5.57
N ASP A 100 1.13 -20.98 -5.11
CA ASP A 100 0.79 -21.98 -4.11
C ASP A 100 0.53 -21.32 -2.76
N VAL A 101 -0.50 -21.79 -2.05
CA VAL A 101 -0.85 -21.34 -0.71
C VAL A 101 -0.91 -22.52 0.27
N PRO A 102 -0.56 -22.29 1.55
CA PRO A 102 -0.65 -23.35 2.56
C PRO A 102 -2.10 -23.73 2.86
N THR A 103 -3.05 -22.84 2.61
CA THR A 103 -4.48 -23.03 2.85
C THR A 103 -5.30 -22.15 1.92
N GLY A 104 -6.49 -22.61 1.52
CA GLY A 104 -7.55 -21.76 0.97
C GLY A 104 -8.24 -20.94 2.06
N VAL A 105 -9.16 -20.09 1.67
CA VAL A 105 -10.02 -19.31 2.57
C VAL A 105 -11.48 -19.55 2.18
N GLY A 106 -12.29 -19.97 3.14
CA GLY A 106 -13.62 -20.52 2.93
C GLY A 106 -14.68 -19.55 2.39
N PHE A 107 -14.43 -18.23 2.37
CA PHE A 107 -15.38 -17.24 1.84
C PHE A 107 -15.68 -17.46 0.34
N CYS A 108 -14.65 -17.89 -0.42
CA CYS A 108 -14.74 -18.27 -1.84
C CYS A 108 -13.63 -19.31 -2.11
N MET A 109 -13.99 -20.57 -2.16
CA MET A 109 -13.04 -21.67 -2.35
C MET A 109 -13.58 -22.68 -3.34
N TYR A 110 -12.92 -22.80 -4.48
CA TYR A 110 -13.20 -23.86 -5.47
C TYR A 110 -12.43 -25.11 -5.11
N ILE A 111 -13.07 -26.26 -5.11
CA ILE A 111 -12.49 -27.55 -4.71
C ILE A 111 -12.73 -28.57 -5.82
N ARG A 112 -11.66 -29.19 -6.28
CA ARG A 112 -11.72 -30.26 -7.28
C ARG A 112 -12.37 -31.53 -6.71
N ARG A 113 -13.32 -32.10 -7.45
CA ARG A 113 -13.95 -33.38 -7.07
C ARG A 113 -12.94 -34.51 -6.92
N ALA A 114 -11.92 -34.57 -7.81
CA ALA A 114 -10.86 -35.56 -7.72
C ALA A 114 -10.07 -35.47 -6.39
N ALA A 115 -9.84 -34.27 -5.89
CA ALA A 115 -9.20 -34.09 -4.58
C ALA A 115 -10.13 -34.53 -3.44
N LEU A 116 -11.41 -34.19 -3.48
CA LEU A 116 -12.40 -34.66 -2.49
C LEU A 116 -12.52 -36.18 -2.47
N ALA A 117 -12.46 -36.84 -3.61
CA ALA A 117 -12.52 -38.29 -3.71
C ALA A 117 -11.28 -38.99 -3.09
N GLU A 118 -10.10 -38.40 -3.22
CA GLU A 118 -8.85 -38.95 -2.68
C GLU A 118 -8.64 -38.59 -1.20
N VAL A 119 -8.95 -37.32 -0.83
CA VAL A 119 -8.61 -36.74 0.49
C VAL A 119 -9.77 -36.88 1.49
N GLY A 120 -11.00 -37.00 0.99
CA GLY A 120 -12.22 -36.98 1.76
C GLY A 120 -12.81 -35.60 1.99
N LEU A 121 -13.97 -35.56 2.60
CA LEU A 121 -14.71 -34.34 2.93
C LEU A 121 -14.05 -33.56 4.08
N PHE A 122 -14.68 -32.49 4.51
CA PHE A 122 -14.27 -31.75 5.72
C PHE A 122 -14.49 -32.59 7.00
N ASP A 123 -13.62 -32.45 7.96
CA ASP A 123 -13.65 -33.19 9.21
C ASP A 123 -14.69 -32.60 10.18
N VAL A 124 -15.88 -33.22 10.19
CA VAL A 124 -17.00 -32.80 11.06
C VAL A 124 -16.70 -33.10 12.55
N GLU A 125 -15.96 -34.17 12.85
CA GLU A 125 -15.69 -34.57 14.23
C GLU A 125 -14.83 -33.53 14.95
N ASN A 126 -13.80 -33.04 14.30
CA ASN A 126 -12.86 -32.07 14.86
C ASN A 126 -13.29 -30.61 14.68
N PHE A 127 -14.04 -30.25 13.60
CA PHE A 127 -14.35 -28.89 13.22
C PHE A 127 -15.84 -28.59 12.97
N GLY A 128 -16.75 -29.45 13.48
CA GLY A 128 -18.19 -29.46 13.15
C GLY A 128 -18.93 -28.13 13.28
N LYS A 129 -18.45 -27.18 14.10
CA LYS A 129 -19.05 -25.84 14.25
C LYS A 129 -18.43 -24.76 13.36
N GLY A 130 -17.46 -25.13 12.54
CA GLY A 130 -16.69 -24.22 11.68
C GLY A 130 -15.40 -23.73 12.32
N TYR A 131 -14.58 -23.07 11.51
CA TYR A 131 -13.19 -22.63 11.69
C TYR A 131 -12.18 -23.78 11.67
N GLY A 132 -11.30 -23.76 10.67
CA GLY A 132 -10.16 -24.66 10.52
C GLY A 132 -10.40 -25.90 9.67
N GLU A 133 -11.63 -26.16 9.23
CA GLU A 133 -11.99 -27.26 8.34
C GLU A 133 -11.35 -27.13 6.95
N GLU A 134 -11.34 -25.94 6.39
CA GLU A 134 -10.66 -25.64 5.11
C GLU A 134 -9.16 -25.78 5.24
N ASN A 135 -8.60 -25.38 6.38
CA ASN A 135 -7.17 -25.50 6.66
C ASN A 135 -6.77 -26.98 6.77
N ASP A 136 -7.55 -27.77 7.52
CA ASP A 136 -7.36 -29.22 7.63
C ASP A 136 -7.42 -29.90 6.28
N PHE A 137 -8.46 -29.59 5.47
CA PHE A 137 -8.60 -30.14 4.12
C PHE A 137 -7.38 -29.82 3.25
N CYS A 138 -6.97 -28.55 3.21
CA CYS A 138 -5.81 -28.11 2.42
C CYS A 138 -4.52 -28.82 2.83
N ILE A 139 -4.32 -29.04 4.13
CA ILE A 139 -3.14 -29.75 4.65
C ILE A 139 -3.18 -31.24 4.27
N ARG A 140 -4.35 -31.90 4.41
CA ARG A 140 -4.54 -33.29 3.99
C ARG A 140 -4.29 -33.44 2.49
N ALA A 141 -4.82 -32.52 1.68
CA ALA A 141 -4.60 -32.48 0.24
C ALA A 141 -3.11 -32.32 -0.08
N ALA A 142 -2.42 -31.38 0.56
CA ALA A 142 -0.99 -31.17 0.35
C ALA A 142 -0.15 -32.43 0.73
N ARG A 143 -0.51 -33.14 1.80
CA ARG A 143 0.13 -34.43 2.19
C ARG A 143 -0.09 -35.54 1.16
N ALA A 144 -1.21 -35.52 0.44
CA ALA A 144 -1.52 -36.44 -0.66
C ALA A 144 -0.93 -36.00 -2.01
N GLY A 145 -0.11 -34.94 -2.02
CA GLY A 145 0.57 -34.42 -3.22
C GLY A 145 -0.27 -33.49 -4.08
N TRP A 146 -1.38 -32.96 -3.55
CA TRP A 146 -2.19 -31.93 -4.18
C TRP A 146 -1.67 -30.54 -3.84
N ARG A 147 -2.00 -29.56 -4.71
CA ARG A 147 -1.67 -28.15 -4.55
C ARG A 147 -2.92 -27.35 -4.21
N ASN A 148 -2.80 -26.38 -3.33
CA ASN A 148 -3.80 -25.35 -3.10
C ASN A 148 -3.29 -24.06 -3.72
N LEU A 149 -4.11 -23.35 -4.51
CA LEU A 149 -3.71 -22.18 -5.24
C LEU A 149 -4.44 -20.93 -4.78
N HIS A 150 -3.73 -19.81 -4.83
CA HIS A 150 -4.31 -18.48 -4.88
C HIS A 150 -4.25 -18.00 -6.33
N VAL A 151 -5.42 -17.76 -6.95
CA VAL A 151 -5.53 -17.21 -8.29
C VAL A 151 -5.45 -15.69 -8.23
N LEU A 152 -4.51 -15.11 -9.01
CA LEU A 152 -4.11 -13.72 -8.86
C LEU A 152 -4.85 -12.76 -9.82
N ASP A 153 -5.61 -13.29 -10.77
CA ASP A 153 -6.36 -12.54 -11.79
C ASP A 153 -7.86 -12.41 -11.47
N THR A 154 -8.26 -12.75 -10.26
CA THR A 154 -9.67 -12.73 -9.84
C THR A 154 -9.82 -12.06 -8.48
N PHE A 155 -10.78 -11.13 -8.38
CA PHE A 155 -11.14 -10.46 -7.14
C PHE A 155 -12.63 -10.70 -6.82
N VAL A 156 -12.90 -11.10 -5.58
CA VAL A 156 -14.26 -11.28 -5.04
C VAL A 156 -14.39 -10.44 -3.78
N ARG A 157 -15.34 -9.51 -3.76
CA ARG A 157 -15.60 -8.72 -2.56
C ARG A 157 -16.25 -9.57 -1.49
N HIS A 158 -15.81 -9.42 -0.25
CA HIS A 158 -16.37 -10.07 0.94
C HIS A 158 -16.76 -9.00 1.96
N TYR A 159 -18.05 -8.90 2.25
CA TYR A 159 -18.60 -7.89 3.16
C TYR A 159 -18.34 -8.22 4.64
N GLY A 160 -17.99 -9.49 4.96
CA GLY A 160 -17.70 -9.95 6.31
C GLY A 160 -16.58 -9.13 6.95
N GLY A 161 -16.89 -8.33 7.94
CA GLY A 161 -15.95 -7.48 8.67
C GLY A 161 -15.95 -7.72 10.19
N VAL A 162 -16.49 -8.85 10.66
CA VAL A 162 -16.64 -9.09 12.10
C VAL A 162 -15.60 -10.07 12.63
N SER A 163 -14.80 -10.70 11.78
CA SER A 163 -13.97 -11.86 12.19
C SER A 163 -12.54 -11.53 12.63
N PHE A 164 -12.01 -10.32 12.42
CA PHE A 164 -10.60 -9.99 12.72
C PHE A 164 -10.41 -8.84 13.73
N GLY A 165 -11.48 -8.36 14.36
CA GLY A 165 -11.38 -7.47 15.53
C GLY A 165 -10.79 -8.19 16.74
N ALA A 166 -10.07 -7.48 17.57
CA ALA A 166 -9.13 -7.78 18.66
C ALA A 166 -9.38 -8.98 19.62
N SER A 167 -10.36 -9.84 19.42
CA SER A 167 -10.51 -11.09 20.22
C SER A 167 -11.03 -12.23 19.37
N LYS A 168 -10.15 -13.18 19.02
CA LYS A 168 -10.55 -14.47 18.45
C LYS A 168 -11.64 -15.09 19.34
N SER A 169 -12.74 -15.50 18.74
CA SER A 169 -13.83 -16.13 19.47
C SER A 169 -13.34 -17.37 20.22
N PRO A 170 -13.99 -17.81 21.28
CA PRO A 170 -13.63 -19.07 21.95
C PRO A 170 -13.61 -20.27 20.98
N ARG A 171 -14.45 -20.25 19.94
CA ARG A 171 -14.50 -21.27 18.89
C ARG A 171 -13.25 -21.28 18.02
N GLU A 172 -12.81 -20.11 17.57
CA GLU A 172 -11.56 -20.00 16.78
C GLU A 172 -10.36 -20.47 17.58
N ARG A 173 -10.28 -20.11 18.86
CA ARG A 173 -9.19 -20.59 19.72
C ARG A 173 -9.20 -22.11 19.86
N ALA A 174 -10.36 -22.74 20.04
CA ALA A 174 -10.49 -24.18 20.12
C ALA A 174 -10.12 -24.85 18.78
N ALA A 175 -10.57 -24.30 17.66
CA ALA A 175 -10.24 -24.80 16.33
C ALA A 175 -8.73 -24.71 16.05
N MET A 176 -8.08 -23.61 16.41
CA MET A 176 -6.62 -23.46 16.29
C MET A 176 -5.84 -24.45 17.18
N GLN A 177 -6.33 -24.74 18.38
CA GLN A 177 -5.73 -25.78 19.22
C GLN A 177 -5.85 -27.18 18.57
N THR A 178 -7.01 -27.46 17.97
CA THR A 178 -7.24 -28.71 17.22
C THR A 178 -6.30 -28.81 16.01
N LEU A 179 -6.17 -27.73 15.22
CA LEU A 179 -5.24 -27.66 14.10
C LEU A 179 -3.79 -27.90 14.53
N ARG A 180 -3.34 -27.28 15.63
CA ARG A 180 -1.98 -27.49 16.17
C ARG A 180 -1.73 -28.96 16.56
N ARG A 181 -2.73 -29.59 17.13
CA ARG A 181 -2.65 -31.02 17.53
C ARG A 181 -2.58 -31.94 16.31
N LEU A 182 -3.42 -31.71 15.30
CA LEU A 182 -3.50 -32.54 14.08
C LEU A 182 -2.36 -32.21 13.08
N HIS A 183 -1.95 -30.96 13.03
CA HIS A 183 -1.02 -30.43 12.05
C HIS A 183 0.05 -29.51 12.67
N PRO A 184 1.00 -30.04 13.46
CA PRO A 184 1.98 -29.24 14.22
C PRO A 184 2.86 -28.32 13.37
N ARG A 185 3.00 -28.59 12.07
CA ARG A 185 3.84 -27.77 11.14
C ARG A 185 3.08 -26.64 10.46
N TYR A 186 1.74 -26.59 10.59
CA TYR A 186 0.90 -25.68 9.83
C TYR A 186 1.21 -24.21 10.09
N GLU A 187 1.26 -23.79 11.35
CA GLU A 187 1.53 -22.39 11.69
C GLU A 187 2.88 -21.91 11.12
N GLY A 188 3.91 -22.78 11.18
CA GLY A 188 5.21 -22.47 10.58
C GLY A 188 5.17 -22.38 9.04
N GLN A 189 4.26 -23.10 8.37
CA GLN A 189 4.06 -22.98 6.92
C GLN A 189 3.38 -21.67 6.57
N VAL A 190 2.32 -21.30 7.30
CA VAL A 190 1.63 -20.01 7.12
C VAL A 190 2.59 -18.84 7.39
N LEU A 191 3.37 -18.90 8.47
CA LEU A 191 4.32 -17.84 8.80
C LEU A 191 5.37 -17.66 7.69
N ARG A 192 5.91 -18.76 7.14
CA ARG A 192 6.84 -18.68 6.00
C ARG A 192 6.19 -18.07 4.77
N PHE A 193 4.95 -18.45 4.46
CA PHE A 193 4.20 -17.88 3.34
C PHE A 193 4.00 -16.37 3.53
N VAL A 194 3.61 -15.94 4.73
CA VAL A 194 3.44 -14.52 5.07
C VAL A 194 4.76 -13.74 4.94
N GLN A 195 5.87 -14.33 5.38
CA GLN A 195 7.19 -13.69 5.25
C GLN A 195 7.67 -13.60 3.80
N GLN A 196 7.38 -14.61 2.98
CA GLN A 196 7.77 -14.65 1.57
C GLN A 196 6.85 -13.81 0.70
N ASP A 197 5.58 -13.72 1.05
CA ASP A 197 4.54 -12.96 0.33
C ASP A 197 4.59 -13.12 -1.20
N PRO A 198 4.39 -14.34 -1.73
CA PRO A 198 4.58 -14.60 -3.16
C PRO A 198 3.60 -13.85 -4.07
N ALA A 199 2.46 -13.39 -3.54
CA ALA A 199 1.49 -12.58 -4.27
C ALA A 199 1.78 -11.06 -4.23
N ARG A 200 2.86 -10.62 -3.56
CA ARG A 200 3.22 -9.20 -3.41
C ARG A 200 3.32 -8.48 -4.75
N MET A 201 4.00 -9.08 -5.71
CA MET A 201 4.19 -8.45 -7.03
C MET A 201 2.88 -8.29 -7.79
N ALA A 202 1.95 -9.26 -7.65
CA ALA A 202 0.64 -9.16 -8.27
C ALA A 202 -0.22 -8.04 -7.63
N ARG A 203 -0.20 -7.89 -6.29
CA ARG A 203 -0.84 -6.75 -5.62
C ARG A 203 -0.24 -5.43 -6.08
N THR A 204 1.08 -5.32 -6.08
CA THR A 204 1.80 -4.13 -6.56
C THR A 204 1.44 -3.76 -7.99
N ALA A 205 1.34 -4.75 -8.89
CA ALA A 205 0.95 -4.52 -10.28
C ALA A 205 -0.47 -3.95 -10.39
N VAL A 206 -1.41 -4.43 -9.55
CA VAL A 206 -2.77 -3.89 -9.48
C VAL A 206 -2.77 -2.46 -8.94
N ASP A 207 -1.98 -2.16 -7.90
CA ASP A 207 -1.87 -0.80 -7.36
C ASP A 207 -1.33 0.18 -8.40
N LEU A 208 -0.28 -0.20 -9.13
CA LEU A 208 0.26 0.61 -10.23
C LEU A 208 -0.77 0.80 -11.36
N ALA A 209 -1.51 -0.26 -11.70
CA ALA A 209 -2.57 -0.18 -12.70
C ALA A 209 -3.73 0.71 -12.24
N ARG A 210 -4.07 0.73 -10.94
CA ARG A 210 -5.04 1.67 -10.36
C ARG A 210 -4.61 3.12 -10.52
N VAL A 211 -3.33 3.39 -10.28
CA VAL A 211 -2.76 4.73 -10.49
C VAL A 211 -2.91 5.16 -11.95
N GLN A 212 -2.73 4.24 -12.89
CA GLN A 212 -2.82 4.53 -14.33
C GLN A 212 -4.25 4.56 -14.89
N ASP A 213 -5.20 3.93 -14.21
CA ASP A 213 -6.59 3.78 -14.71
C ASP A 213 -7.37 5.11 -14.75
N GLY A 214 -6.90 6.14 -14.06
CA GLY A 214 -7.43 7.51 -14.15
C GLY A 214 -6.76 8.28 -15.28
N ALA A 215 -7.54 8.98 -16.13
CA ALA A 215 -7.00 9.91 -17.13
C ALA A 215 -6.36 11.18 -16.51
N ARG A 216 -6.14 11.19 -15.19
CA ARG A 216 -5.62 12.32 -14.42
C ARG A 216 -4.10 12.38 -14.50
N PRO A 217 -3.51 13.59 -14.58
CA PRO A 217 -2.07 13.75 -14.51
C PRO A 217 -1.53 13.23 -13.18
N ILE A 218 -0.37 12.59 -13.22
CA ILE A 218 0.30 12.09 -12.02
C ILE A 218 1.32 13.12 -11.54
N VAL A 219 1.22 13.48 -10.27
CA VAL A 219 2.14 14.37 -9.55
C VAL A 219 2.99 13.54 -8.60
N LEU A 220 4.32 13.68 -8.71
CA LEU A 220 5.26 13.06 -7.77
C LEU A 220 5.55 14.05 -6.63
N ALA A 221 5.00 13.82 -5.45
CA ALA A 221 5.31 14.55 -4.22
C ALA A 221 6.59 13.99 -3.59
N VAL A 222 7.59 14.86 -3.40
CA VAL A 222 8.88 14.50 -2.79
C VAL A 222 8.93 15.07 -1.38
N LEU A 223 9.07 14.21 -0.37
CA LEU A 223 9.14 14.62 1.04
C LEU A 223 10.19 13.83 1.84
N HIS A 224 10.46 14.25 3.07
CA HIS A 224 11.35 13.53 4.00
C HIS A 224 10.67 12.28 4.58
N ASP A 225 11.41 11.49 5.35
CA ASP A 225 10.94 10.25 6.00
C ASP A 225 10.32 10.47 7.40
N ARG A 226 10.21 11.72 7.84
CA ARG A 226 9.67 12.05 9.16
C ARG A 226 8.15 12.21 9.07
N ALA A 227 7.44 11.54 9.96
CA ALA A 227 6.01 11.80 10.16
C ALA A 227 5.81 13.26 10.67
N GLY A 228 4.69 13.87 10.30
CA GLY A 228 4.34 15.22 10.78
C GLY A 228 3.58 16.06 9.77
N GLY A 229 3.65 17.38 9.95
CA GLY A 229 2.86 18.34 9.17
C GLY A 229 3.06 18.27 7.65
N THR A 230 4.28 18.00 7.18
CA THR A 230 4.56 17.89 5.74
C THR A 230 3.86 16.68 5.11
N GLU A 231 3.90 15.52 5.78
CA GLU A 231 3.22 14.32 5.29
C GLU A 231 1.71 14.48 5.31
N ARG A 232 1.18 15.02 6.39
CA ARG A 232 -0.25 15.35 6.52
C ARG A 232 -0.70 16.32 5.42
N HIS A 233 0.07 17.39 5.16
CA HIS A 233 -0.24 18.33 4.09
C HIS A 233 -0.27 17.67 2.71
N VAL A 234 0.68 16.78 2.40
CA VAL A 234 0.68 16.04 1.12
C VAL A 234 -0.56 15.15 1.00
N HIS A 235 -0.95 14.47 2.08
CA HIS A 235 -2.16 13.65 2.10
C HIS A 235 -3.42 14.51 1.88
N GLU A 236 -3.57 15.63 2.59
CA GLU A 236 -4.69 16.56 2.44
C GLU A 236 -4.74 17.17 1.04
N LEU A 237 -3.58 17.56 0.48
CA LEU A 237 -3.48 18.08 -0.88
C LEU A 237 -3.90 17.04 -1.92
N ALA A 238 -3.41 15.80 -1.78
CA ALA A 238 -3.78 14.70 -2.66
C ALA A 238 -5.28 14.41 -2.60
N HIS A 239 -5.87 14.43 -1.39
CA HIS A 239 -7.30 14.27 -1.21
C HIS A 239 -8.11 15.43 -1.84
N ALA A 240 -7.71 16.68 -1.59
CA ALA A 240 -8.38 17.86 -2.14
C ALA A 240 -8.35 17.87 -3.69
N LEU A 241 -7.24 17.43 -4.28
CA LEU A 241 -7.05 17.43 -5.73
C LEU A 241 -7.40 16.08 -6.40
N ARG A 242 -7.98 15.12 -5.68
CA ARG A 242 -8.20 13.76 -6.18
C ARG A 242 -9.01 13.64 -7.47
N GLN A 243 -9.82 14.66 -7.79
CA GLN A 243 -10.56 14.72 -9.05
C GLN A 243 -9.71 15.30 -10.20
N GLN A 244 -8.62 15.99 -9.91
CA GLN A 244 -7.80 16.74 -10.87
C GLN A 244 -6.46 16.06 -11.15
N ALA A 245 -5.88 15.41 -10.13
CA ALA A 245 -4.57 14.78 -10.21
C ALA A 245 -4.51 13.52 -9.33
N GLN A 246 -3.66 12.59 -9.72
CA GLN A 246 -3.25 11.46 -8.91
C GLN A 246 -1.88 11.75 -8.30
N PHE A 247 -1.68 11.45 -7.03
CA PHE A 247 -0.41 11.67 -6.36
C PHE A 247 0.34 10.36 -6.11
N LEU A 248 1.65 10.43 -6.24
CA LEU A 248 2.61 9.45 -5.74
C LEU A 248 3.57 10.15 -4.78
N VAL A 249 4.05 9.45 -3.78
CA VAL A 249 4.98 9.97 -2.78
C VAL A 249 6.32 9.29 -2.93
N LEU A 250 7.39 10.10 -3.05
CA LEU A 250 8.78 9.65 -3.00
C LEU A 250 9.42 10.14 -1.71
N ARG A 251 9.93 9.21 -0.90
CA ARG A 251 10.61 9.51 0.37
C ARG A 251 11.95 8.81 0.47
N PRO A 252 12.91 9.35 1.25
CA PRO A 252 14.17 8.66 1.51
C PRO A 252 13.94 7.50 2.48
N LEU A 253 14.74 6.45 2.33
CA LEU A 253 14.81 5.31 3.23
C LEU A 253 16.26 5.10 3.68
N PRO A 254 16.50 4.43 4.83
CA PRO A 254 17.85 4.10 5.28
C PRO A 254 18.67 3.35 4.21
N GLY A 255 19.99 3.58 4.16
CA GLY A 255 20.89 2.89 3.25
C GLY A 255 20.83 3.39 1.80
N GLN A 256 20.65 4.68 1.58
CA GLN A 256 20.57 5.31 0.24
C GLN A 256 19.46 4.71 -0.64
N ARG A 257 18.35 4.34 -0.04
CA ARG A 257 17.17 3.87 -0.75
C ARG A 257 16.09 4.94 -0.82
N LEU A 258 15.21 4.78 -1.80
CA LEU A 258 14.00 5.58 -1.97
C LEU A 258 12.78 4.68 -1.87
N GLY A 259 11.73 5.16 -1.21
CA GLY A 259 10.41 4.54 -1.19
C GLY A 259 9.44 5.31 -2.08
N LEU A 260 8.79 4.61 -3.02
CA LEU A 260 7.71 5.14 -3.84
C LEU A 260 6.39 4.49 -3.39
N ARG A 261 5.41 5.30 -2.97
CA ARG A 261 4.13 4.82 -2.46
C ARG A 261 2.95 5.73 -2.83
N LEU A 262 1.74 5.31 -2.51
CA LEU A 262 0.56 6.17 -2.51
C LEU A 262 0.62 7.19 -1.37
N PRO A 263 -0.14 8.31 -1.45
CA PRO A 263 -0.15 9.34 -0.41
C PRO A 263 -0.57 8.79 0.96
N ASP A 264 -1.62 7.98 0.99
CA ASP A 264 -2.02 7.26 2.20
C ASP A 264 -1.16 6.00 2.35
N PRO A 265 -0.34 5.89 3.40
CA PRO A 265 0.48 4.71 3.63
C PRO A 265 -0.36 3.45 3.91
N ASP A 266 -1.61 3.61 4.31
CA ASP A 266 -2.52 2.51 4.61
C ASP A 266 -3.24 1.95 3.37
N GLU A 267 -3.25 2.69 2.26
CA GLU A 267 -3.99 2.28 1.05
C GLU A 267 -3.22 1.43 0.06
N GLY A 268 -1.90 1.32 0.19
CA GLY A 268 -1.22 0.81 -0.95
C GLY A 268 0.08 0.08 -0.71
N PHE A 269 0.92 0.18 -1.69
CA PHE A 269 2.21 -0.45 -1.79
C PHE A 269 3.35 0.52 -1.49
N GLU A 270 4.51 0.01 -1.17
CA GLU A 270 5.76 0.75 -1.19
C GLU A 270 6.79 -0.03 -2.03
N LEU A 271 7.23 0.59 -3.12
CA LEU A 271 8.36 0.12 -3.91
C LEU A 271 9.64 0.76 -3.40
N GLN A 272 10.71 -0.03 -3.29
CA GLN A 272 12.00 0.44 -2.81
C GLN A 272 13.04 0.37 -3.92
N PHE A 273 13.85 1.42 -4.03
CA PHE A 273 14.90 1.57 -5.04
C PHE A 273 16.23 1.90 -4.33
N ALA A 274 17.23 1.07 -4.52
CA ALA A 274 18.59 1.34 -4.02
C ALA A 274 19.33 2.26 -4.99
N LEU A 275 19.92 3.35 -4.49
CA LEU A 275 20.70 4.26 -5.31
C LEU A 275 22.20 3.99 -5.16
N PRO A 276 22.97 4.10 -6.26
CA PRO A 276 22.56 4.48 -7.63
C PRO A 276 21.99 3.34 -8.49
N GLN A 277 22.02 2.09 -8.03
CA GLN A 277 21.79 0.88 -8.84
C GLN A 277 20.41 0.88 -9.52
N ASP A 278 19.36 1.22 -8.80
CA ASP A 278 17.97 1.18 -9.29
C ASP A 278 17.50 2.55 -9.84
N GLY A 279 18.40 3.52 -10.00
CA GLY A 279 18.04 4.87 -10.45
C GLY A 279 17.35 4.88 -11.80
N ASP A 280 17.88 4.14 -12.78
CA ASP A 280 17.28 4.07 -14.12
C ASP A 280 15.95 3.31 -14.12
N ALA A 281 15.80 2.28 -13.29
CA ALA A 281 14.54 1.58 -13.11
C ALA A 281 13.45 2.48 -12.53
N LEU A 282 13.80 3.31 -11.53
CA LEU A 282 12.87 4.32 -10.99
C LEU A 282 12.44 5.33 -12.06
N ILE A 283 13.37 5.86 -12.84
CA ILE A 283 13.06 6.81 -13.93
C ILE A 283 12.14 6.14 -14.98
N ALA A 284 12.46 4.91 -15.39
CA ALA A 284 11.64 4.15 -16.34
C ALA A 284 10.21 3.95 -15.82
N LEU A 285 10.05 3.57 -14.55
CA LEU A 285 8.75 3.41 -13.92
C LEU A 285 7.98 4.74 -13.86
N LEU A 286 8.59 5.84 -13.42
CA LEU A 286 7.93 7.14 -13.33
C LEU A 286 7.48 7.64 -14.71
N ARG A 287 8.26 7.38 -15.77
CA ARG A 287 7.87 7.65 -17.17
C ARG A 287 6.72 6.77 -17.62
N GLN A 288 6.78 5.46 -17.34
CA GLN A 288 5.72 4.51 -17.67
C GLN A 288 4.39 4.88 -16.98
N LEU A 289 4.45 5.30 -15.73
CA LEU A 289 3.29 5.81 -14.99
C LEU A 289 2.77 7.14 -15.55
N GLY A 290 3.58 7.85 -16.31
CA GLY A 290 3.18 9.13 -16.91
C GLY A 290 3.21 10.29 -15.93
N VAL A 291 4.21 10.34 -15.04
CA VAL A 291 4.43 11.51 -14.17
C VAL A 291 4.57 12.77 -15.01
N ARG A 292 3.76 13.78 -14.71
CA ARG A 292 3.69 15.06 -15.45
C ARG A 292 4.27 16.23 -14.69
N HIS A 293 4.45 16.09 -13.38
CA HIS A 293 4.92 17.15 -12.51
C HIS A 293 5.62 16.58 -11.28
N VAL A 294 6.65 17.28 -10.76
CA VAL A 294 7.27 16.95 -9.47
C VAL A 294 6.98 18.08 -8.49
N HIS A 295 6.43 17.76 -7.33
CA HIS A 295 6.20 18.73 -6.27
C HIS A 295 7.10 18.41 -5.08
N TYR A 296 8.09 19.23 -4.85
CA TYR A 296 8.97 19.10 -3.70
C TYR A 296 8.37 19.76 -2.48
N HIS A 297 8.20 18.95 -1.43
CA HIS A 297 7.77 19.42 -0.11
C HIS A 297 8.94 19.47 0.86
N HIS A 298 9.94 18.59 0.70
CA HIS A 298 11.16 18.64 1.48
C HIS A 298 12.30 17.85 0.83
N LEU A 299 13.54 18.32 1.01
CA LEU A 299 14.74 17.68 0.43
C LEU A 299 15.62 16.96 1.47
N LEU A 300 15.23 16.96 2.76
CA LEU A 300 15.99 16.27 3.80
C LEU A 300 16.05 14.75 3.51
N GLY A 301 17.27 14.20 3.57
CA GLY A 301 17.51 12.79 3.25
C GLY A 301 17.66 12.48 1.75
N HIS A 302 17.40 13.45 0.87
CA HIS A 302 17.55 13.30 -0.57
C HIS A 302 18.88 13.85 -1.09
N GLY A 303 19.47 13.12 -2.05
CA GLY A 303 20.66 13.55 -2.77
C GLY A 303 20.38 14.21 -4.12
N ALA A 304 21.46 14.53 -4.85
CA ALA A 304 21.39 15.18 -6.16
C ALA A 304 20.57 14.42 -7.21
N PHE A 305 20.49 13.08 -7.10
CA PHE A 305 19.66 12.27 -7.99
C PHE A 305 18.19 12.72 -7.97
N VAL A 306 17.63 12.92 -6.76
CA VAL A 306 16.22 13.29 -6.57
C VAL A 306 15.99 14.74 -6.99
N GLN A 307 16.92 15.65 -6.70
CA GLN A 307 16.84 17.04 -7.19
C GLN A 307 16.84 17.12 -8.72
N GLY A 308 17.53 16.20 -9.39
CA GLY A 308 17.59 16.11 -10.85
C GLY A 308 16.42 15.36 -11.52
N LEU A 309 15.41 14.90 -10.77
CA LEU A 309 14.27 14.16 -11.34
C LEU A 309 13.51 14.93 -12.41
N PRO A 310 13.18 16.24 -12.25
CA PRO A 310 12.44 16.97 -13.26
C PRO A 310 13.15 16.98 -14.62
N ALA A 311 14.45 17.25 -14.63
CA ALA A 311 15.24 17.24 -15.87
C ALA A 311 15.30 15.84 -16.50
N ARG A 312 15.46 14.78 -15.69
CA ARG A 312 15.48 13.40 -16.17
C ARG A 312 14.13 12.95 -16.74
N LEU A 313 13.03 13.42 -16.17
CA LEU A 313 11.68 13.11 -16.62
C LEU A 313 11.19 14.04 -17.75
N GLY A 314 11.82 15.19 -17.93
CA GLY A 314 11.38 16.23 -18.89
C GLY A 314 10.12 16.95 -18.41
N VAL A 315 9.97 17.17 -17.10
CA VAL A 315 8.79 17.81 -16.50
C VAL A 315 9.18 19.03 -15.66
N SER A 316 8.22 19.92 -15.41
CA SER A 316 8.38 21.04 -14.47
C SER A 316 8.25 20.58 -13.02
N TYR A 317 8.65 21.46 -12.10
CA TYR A 317 8.47 21.23 -10.67
C TYR A 317 8.06 22.49 -9.92
N ASP A 318 7.40 22.25 -8.78
CA ASP A 318 7.10 23.26 -7.76
C ASP A 318 7.80 22.90 -6.46
N PHE A 319 7.97 23.87 -5.57
CA PHE A 319 8.52 23.67 -4.22
C PHE A 319 7.62 24.36 -3.20
N THR A 320 7.18 23.63 -2.17
CA THR A 320 6.49 24.20 -1.00
C THR A 320 7.45 24.25 0.18
N ALA A 321 7.68 25.45 0.72
CA ALA A 321 8.54 25.67 1.87
C ALA A 321 7.77 25.44 3.18
N HIS A 322 7.80 24.25 3.73
CA HIS A 322 7.15 23.92 5.02
C HIS A 322 7.93 24.47 6.21
N ASP A 323 9.21 24.76 6.03
CA ASP A 323 10.14 25.24 7.02
C ASP A 323 11.27 26.06 6.37
N PHE A 324 12.33 26.30 7.10
CA PHE A 324 13.46 27.12 6.64
C PHE A 324 14.65 26.29 6.11
N TYR A 325 14.45 25.02 5.77
CA TYR A 325 15.52 24.15 5.27
C TYR A 325 16.29 24.73 4.05
N PRO A 326 15.67 25.40 3.09
CA PRO A 326 16.42 26.06 2.03
C PRO A 326 17.35 27.17 2.51
N ILE A 327 17.01 27.84 3.60
CA ILE A 327 17.78 28.95 4.19
C ILE A 327 18.86 28.44 5.12
N CYS A 328 18.56 27.40 5.92
CA CYS A 328 19.43 26.87 6.95
C CYS A 328 19.23 25.36 7.11
N PRO A 329 20.30 24.54 7.10
CA PRO A 329 20.18 23.09 7.29
C PRO A 329 19.69 22.67 8.69
N GLN A 330 19.59 23.61 9.65
CA GLN A 330 18.97 23.38 10.96
C GLN A 330 17.44 23.51 10.92
N ILE A 331 16.84 23.56 9.76
CA ILE A 331 15.38 23.48 9.49
C ILE A 331 14.59 24.62 10.16
N SER A 332 14.57 24.69 11.49
CA SER A 332 13.75 25.62 12.30
C SER A 332 14.46 26.92 12.68
N LEU A 333 15.63 27.25 12.09
CA LEU A 333 16.46 28.40 12.42
C LEU A 333 16.85 28.43 13.91
N THR A 334 17.03 27.26 14.52
CA THR A 334 17.55 27.13 15.89
C THR A 334 19.07 26.97 15.88
N ASP A 335 19.70 27.38 16.96
CA ASP A 335 21.12 27.13 17.19
C ASP A 335 21.33 25.89 18.09
N HIS A 336 22.58 25.68 18.49
CA HIS A 336 22.97 24.53 19.34
C HIS A 336 22.40 24.55 20.77
N THR A 337 21.68 25.60 21.14
CA THR A 337 20.99 25.72 22.42
C THR A 337 19.48 25.52 22.28
N ASP A 338 19.01 25.08 21.13
CA ASP A 338 17.60 24.95 20.73
C ASP A 338 16.83 26.28 20.76
N GLY A 339 17.53 27.40 20.85
CA GLY A 339 16.97 28.73 20.78
C GLY A 339 16.96 29.30 19.36
N TYR A 340 16.03 30.22 19.07
CA TYR A 340 16.02 30.95 17.80
C TYR A 340 17.35 31.69 17.59
N CYS A 341 18.00 31.44 16.45
CA CYS A 341 19.38 31.94 16.19
C CYS A 341 19.46 33.42 15.85
N GLY A 342 18.32 34.11 15.64
CA GLY A 342 18.26 35.52 15.24
C GLY A 342 18.74 35.81 13.83
N GLU A 343 18.93 34.80 12.99
CA GLU A 343 19.36 34.89 11.57
C GLU A 343 20.64 35.75 11.40
N LYS A 344 21.59 35.52 12.26
CA LYS A 344 22.86 36.21 12.31
C LYS A 344 23.65 35.99 10.99
N GLY A 345 24.70 36.79 10.76
CA GLY A 345 25.50 36.78 9.55
C GLY A 345 26.23 35.44 9.27
N VAL A 346 26.88 35.36 8.10
CA VAL A 346 27.58 34.15 7.60
C VAL A 346 28.57 33.58 8.60
N ASP A 347 29.33 34.43 9.33
CA ASP A 347 30.34 33.98 10.26
C ASP A 347 29.73 33.19 11.43
N GLN A 348 28.61 33.67 11.98
CA GLN A 348 27.91 32.99 13.06
C GLN A 348 27.20 31.71 12.58
N CYS A 349 26.65 31.71 11.36
CA CYS A 349 26.13 30.51 10.73
C CYS A 349 27.26 29.46 10.52
N THR A 350 28.44 29.92 10.09
CA THR A 350 29.61 29.04 9.91
C THR A 350 30.08 28.44 11.26
N ALA A 351 30.08 29.24 12.30
CA ALA A 351 30.42 28.75 13.67
C ALA A 351 29.32 27.77 14.18
N CYS A 352 28.06 28.02 13.88
CA CYS A 352 26.96 27.11 14.22
C CYS A 352 27.13 25.74 13.51
N LEU A 353 27.40 25.73 12.21
CA LEU A 353 27.59 24.51 11.43
C LEU A 353 28.85 23.71 11.79
N LYS A 354 29.84 24.30 12.46
CA LYS A 354 30.92 23.54 13.04
C LYS A 354 30.50 22.68 14.23
N ARG A 355 29.44 23.07 14.95
CA ARG A 355 28.88 22.35 16.10
C ARG A 355 27.76 21.39 15.70
N ALA A 356 26.92 21.83 14.74
CA ALA A 356 25.83 21.04 14.18
C ALA A 356 25.96 21.01 12.63
N PRO A 357 26.76 20.09 12.09
CA PRO A 357 27.08 20.07 10.66
C PRO A 357 25.85 19.90 9.75
N ALA A 358 25.87 20.59 8.62
CA ALA A 358 24.90 20.35 7.56
C ALA A 358 25.07 18.94 6.96
N PRO A 359 24.03 18.38 6.37
CA PRO A 359 24.14 17.14 5.58
C PRO A 359 25.26 17.26 4.54
N GLY A 360 26.16 16.25 4.53
CA GLY A 360 27.34 16.23 3.66
C GLY A 360 28.42 17.27 4.01
N GLY A 361 28.39 17.89 5.19
CA GLY A 361 29.41 18.84 5.65
C GLY A 361 29.45 20.16 4.88
N VAL A 362 28.38 20.54 4.18
CA VAL A 362 28.31 21.72 3.32
C VAL A 362 28.26 22.99 4.16
N GLY A 363 29.11 23.99 3.84
CA GLY A 363 29.08 25.29 4.50
C GLY A 363 27.86 26.13 4.12
N ILE A 364 27.49 27.10 5.00
CA ILE A 364 26.25 27.88 4.84
C ILE A 364 26.13 28.64 3.51
N VAL A 365 27.22 29.17 3.00
CA VAL A 365 27.22 29.90 1.72
C VAL A 365 26.91 28.96 0.57
N ALA A 366 27.60 27.81 0.50
CA ALA A 366 27.33 26.82 -0.54
C ALA A 366 25.94 26.20 -0.39
N TRP A 367 25.45 26.04 0.83
CA TRP A 367 24.08 25.59 1.11
C TRP A 367 23.03 26.54 0.47
N ARG A 368 23.15 27.83 0.78
CA ARG A 368 22.22 28.86 0.28
C ARG A 368 22.30 29.02 -1.24
N LEU A 369 23.52 28.95 -1.82
CA LEU A 369 23.70 29.02 -3.27
C LEU A 369 23.01 27.85 -3.99
N LYS A 370 23.22 26.63 -3.53
CA LYS A 370 22.54 25.44 -4.08
C LYS A 370 21.03 25.51 -3.93
N SER A 371 20.55 25.98 -2.77
CA SER A 371 19.11 26.17 -2.54
C SER A 371 18.54 27.23 -3.48
N ALA A 372 19.24 28.35 -3.65
CA ALA A 372 18.81 29.42 -4.55
C ALA A 372 18.77 28.96 -6.02
N GLU A 373 19.78 28.23 -6.49
CA GLU A 373 19.80 27.63 -7.82
C GLU A 373 18.59 26.72 -8.03
N PHE A 374 18.34 25.82 -7.07
CA PHE A 374 17.21 24.90 -7.12
C PHE A 374 15.86 25.62 -7.10
N LEU A 375 15.67 26.61 -6.23
CA LEU A 375 14.41 27.37 -6.14
C LEU A 375 14.15 28.25 -7.36
N ASN A 376 15.19 28.83 -7.96
CA ASN A 376 15.06 29.61 -9.19
C ASN A 376 14.65 28.77 -10.40
N GLY A 377 14.92 27.47 -10.42
CA GLY A 377 14.48 26.55 -11.46
C GLY A 377 13.04 26.04 -11.29
N ALA A 378 12.39 26.34 -10.18
CA ALA A 378 11.01 25.93 -9.93
C ALA A 378 10.01 26.76 -10.76
N ARG A 379 8.89 26.16 -11.14
CA ARG A 379 7.76 26.89 -11.74
C ARG A 379 7.10 27.80 -10.70
N TRP A 380 6.93 27.30 -9.48
CA TRP A 380 6.45 28.04 -8.30
C TRP A 380 7.21 27.64 -7.06
N VAL A 381 7.53 28.63 -6.22
CA VAL A 381 8.00 28.46 -4.85
C VAL A 381 6.90 28.95 -3.92
N ILE A 382 6.24 28.02 -3.25
CA ILE A 382 5.05 28.25 -2.44
C ILE A 382 5.46 28.48 -0.99
N ALA A 383 5.10 29.65 -0.45
CA ALA A 383 5.29 29.99 0.96
C ALA A 383 3.94 29.90 1.71
N PRO A 384 3.85 29.18 2.85
CA PRO A 384 2.61 29.03 3.59
C PRO A 384 2.27 30.22 4.46
N SER A 385 3.19 31.14 4.67
CA SER A 385 2.99 32.33 5.49
C SER A 385 3.76 33.54 4.96
N ARG A 386 3.34 34.73 5.37
CA ARG A 386 4.02 35.99 5.02
C ARG A 386 5.46 36.02 5.56
N ASP A 387 5.73 35.42 6.72
CA ASP A 387 7.08 35.36 7.29
C ASP A 387 8.01 34.49 6.42
N VAL A 388 7.59 33.29 6.05
CA VAL A 388 8.33 32.41 5.14
C VAL A 388 8.56 33.10 3.79
N LEU A 389 7.53 33.73 3.23
CA LEU A 389 7.64 34.49 1.98
C LEU A 389 8.70 35.60 2.07
N ALA A 390 8.67 36.42 3.12
CA ALA A 390 9.61 37.51 3.33
C ALA A 390 11.07 37.03 3.43
N ARG A 391 11.30 35.87 4.04
CA ARG A 391 12.61 35.25 4.16
C ARG A 391 13.10 34.67 2.83
N LEU A 392 12.20 34.02 2.08
CA LEU A 392 12.51 33.49 0.75
C LEU A 392 12.83 34.59 -0.27
N ILE A 393 12.13 35.73 -0.23
CA ILE A 393 12.45 36.90 -1.06
C ILE A 393 13.90 37.37 -0.85
N LYS A 394 14.39 37.35 0.39
CA LYS A 394 15.80 37.70 0.68
C LYS A 394 16.80 36.70 0.12
N LEU A 395 16.44 35.39 0.10
CA LEU A 395 17.29 34.32 -0.40
C LEU A 395 17.29 34.23 -1.92
N VAL A 396 16.10 34.33 -2.54
CA VAL A 396 15.85 34.11 -3.96
C VAL A 396 14.93 35.20 -4.56
N PRO A 397 15.38 36.45 -4.64
CA PRO A 397 14.52 37.56 -5.05
C PRO A 397 13.96 37.44 -6.47
N GLY A 398 14.57 36.60 -7.32
CA GLY A 398 14.12 36.32 -8.69
C GLY A 398 13.25 35.11 -8.89
N ALA A 399 12.99 34.30 -7.81
CA ALA A 399 12.18 33.12 -7.93
C ALA A 399 10.68 33.45 -8.07
N PRO A 400 9.88 32.60 -8.72
CA PRO A 400 8.43 32.76 -8.85
C PRO A 400 7.71 32.39 -7.54
N LEU A 401 7.75 33.31 -6.57
CA LEU A 401 7.21 33.13 -5.22
C LEU A 401 5.69 33.35 -5.19
N ALA A 402 4.98 32.45 -4.49
CA ALA A 402 3.56 32.56 -4.23
C ALA A 402 3.24 32.35 -2.74
N LEU A 403 2.32 33.14 -2.19
CA LEU A 403 1.79 32.96 -0.85
C LEU A 403 0.51 32.10 -0.94
N VAL A 404 0.59 30.86 -0.44
CA VAL A 404 -0.57 29.96 -0.35
C VAL A 404 -0.58 29.37 1.05
N PRO A 405 -1.47 29.85 1.94
CA PRO A 405 -1.60 29.31 3.29
C PRO A 405 -1.96 27.82 3.29
N HIS A 406 -1.48 27.09 4.28
CA HIS A 406 -1.95 25.73 4.51
C HIS A 406 -3.43 25.72 4.89
N THR A 407 -4.16 24.70 4.47
CA THR A 407 -5.63 24.63 4.56
C THR A 407 -6.18 24.23 5.93
N ASP A 408 -5.36 24.21 6.98
CA ASP A 408 -5.80 23.96 8.36
C ASP A 408 -6.74 25.04 8.95
N ILE A 409 -7.01 26.09 8.18
CA ILE A 409 -7.94 27.13 8.57
C ILE A 409 -9.28 26.77 7.92
N ASP A 410 -10.23 26.33 8.72
CA ASP A 410 -11.64 26.26 8.32
C ASP A 410 -12.05 27.67 7.83
N PRO A 411 -12.35 27.86 6.54
CA PRO A 411 -12.68 29.18 6.00
C PRO A 411 -13.96 29.77 6.61
N THR A 412 -14.70 28.98 7.38
CA THR A 412 -15.91 29.41 8.09
C THR A 412 -15.63 29.85 9.52
N GLN A 413 -14.43 29.61 10.05
CA GLN A 413 -14.05 30.09 11.39
C GLN A 413 -13.26 31.40 11.30
N PRO A 414 -13.57 32.38 12.16
CA PRO A 414 -12.76 33.59 12.28
C PRO A 414 -11.34 33.21 12.70
N LEU A 415 -10.33 33.81 12.04
CA LEU A 415 -8.94 33.63 12.42
C LEU A 415 -8.76 33.99 13.90
N PRO A 416 -8.03 33.17 14.70
CA PRO A 416 -7.71 33.57 16.06
C PRO A 416 -6.95 34.90 16.04
N GLU A 417 -7.33 35.81 16.90
CA GLU A 417 -6.61 37.08 17.06
C GLU A 417 -5.13 36.76 17.42
N PRO A 418 -4.18 37.49 16.84
CA PRO A 418 -2.79 37.33 17.19
C PRO A 418 -2.62 37.56 18.69
N ALA A 419 -1.93 36.63 19.36
CA ALA A 419 -1.60 36.80 20.78
C ALA A 419 -0.84 38.12 20.98
N PRO A 420 -1.11 38.89 22.05
CA PRO A 420 -0.49 40.18 22.29
C PRO A 420 1.01 40.15 22.46
#